data_e5dbda55c33cd5cca99931c185266163
#
_entry.id   e5dbda55c33cd5cca99931c185266163
#
_cell.length_a   1.000
_cell.length_b   1.000
_cell.length_c   1.000
_cell.angle_alpha   90.00
_cell.angle_beta   90.00
_cell.angle_gamma   90.00
#
_symmetry.space_group_name_H-M   'P 1'
#
loop_
_entity.id
_entity.type
_entity.pdbx_description
1 polymer ?
#
loop_
_entity_poly.entity_id
_entity_poly.type
_entity_poly.pdbx_seq_one_letter_code
_entity_poly.pdbx_strand_id
1 'polypeptide(L)'
;MSLRPNLLFVFPDEMRQHAVGCMGQDPVITPNLDAFAQEGMTLTYAVSNRPVCSPYRAMLLTGMYPHANGVLTNCNSNTVQYQNHLRATDRCLTDVLHESGYSQGYIGKWHLDPPSEQHHFTEGPREDGIVWDSFTTPDRRHGIDFWYSYGCCDRHFNPHYWPTGATIGERLDVQEWSVKHETDVALDYIRNREGRHRDPDRSFALMISHNPPHMPFEQVPREYVEKYGDATSEELLTRPNVDFDGEHGGKVAHDHGKNYFAAVTG
;
A
#
# COMPACT_ATOMS: atom_id res chain seq x y z
N MET A 1 -11.73 -33.13 -0.51
CA MET A 1 -10.69 -32.19 -0.94
C MET A 1 -10.21 -31.44 0.30
N SER A 2 -8.91 -31.31 0.53
CA SER A 2 -8.40 -30.48 1.62
C SER A 2 -8.82 -29.03 1.33
N LEU A 3 -9.57 -28.41 2.25
CA LEU A 3 -9.94 -27.00 2.15
C LEU A 3 -8.65 -26.18 2.24
N ARG A 4 -8.30 -25.49 1.17
CA ARG A 4 -7.19 -24.53 1.19
C ARG A 4 -7.63 -23.31 2.01
N PRO A 5 -6.78 -22.74 2.88
CA PRO A 5 -7.14 -21.55 3.63
C PRO A 5 -7.32 -20.35 2.69
N ASN A 6 -8.19 -19.44 3.05
CA ASN A 6 -8.19 -18.11 2.46
C ASN A 6 -6.94 -17.34 2.94
N LEU A 7 -6.41 -16.50 2.07
CA LEU A 7 -5.23 -15.69 2.35
C LEU A 7 -5.64 -14.21 2.34
N LEU A 8 -5.39 -13.51 3.41
CA LEU A 8 -5.56 -12.05 3.49
C LEU A 8 -4.23 -11.42 3.82
N PHE A 9 -3.77 -10.55 2.95
CA PHE A 9 -2.50 -9.84 3.06
C PHE A 9 -2.77 -8.34 3.11
N VAL A 10 -2.55 -7.71 4.27
CA VAL A 10 -2.75 -6.27 4.45
C VAL A 10 -1.40 -5.63 4.78
N PHE A 11 -1.02 -4.62 4.02
CA PHE A 11 0.20 -3.88 4.28
C PHE A 11 0.03 -2.40 3.93
N PRO A 12 0.28 -1.51 4.91
CA PRO A 12 0.31 -0.07 4.69
C PRO A 12 1.68 0.36 4.16
N ASP A 13 1.73 1.48 3.42
CA ASP A 13 2.98 2.06 2.93
C ASP A 13 3.64 2.95 4.00
N GLU A 14 4.96 2.88 4.13
CA GLU A 14 5.75 3.67 5.08
C GLU A 14 5.47 3.41 6.58
N MET A 15 4.74 2.36 6.91
CA MET A 15 4.49 2.01 8.30
C MET A 15 5.73 1.35 8.92
N ARG A 16 6.27 1.98 9.96
CA ARG A 16 7.42 1.44 10.68
C ARG A 16 6.99 0.52 11.82
N GLN A 17 7.81 -0.47 12.13
CA GLN A 17 7.57 -1.43 13.21
C GLN A 17 7.22 -0.77 14.56
N HIS A 18 7.94 0.30 14.92
CA HIS A 18 7.75 0.99 16.20
C HIS A 18 6.40 1.70 16.33
N ALA A 19 5.76 2.01 15.21
CA ALA A 19 4.43 2.61 15.16
C ALA A 19 3.31 1.55 15.18
N VAL A 20 3.48 0.48 15.95
CA VAL A 20 2.46 -0.53 16.27
C VAL A 20 2.44 -0.71 17.78
N GLY A 21 1.29 -0.51 18.42
CA GLY A 21 1.16 -0.46 19.88
C GLY A 21 1.70 -1.71 20.59
N CYS A 22 1.44 -2.90 20.07
CA CYS A 22 1.94 -4.15 20.65
C CYS A 22 3.48 -4.27 20.67
N MET A 23 4.19 -3.43 19.92
CA MET A 23 5.66 -3.37 19.97
C MET A 23 6.18 -2.58 21.17
N GLY A 24 5.33 -1.78 21.83
CA GLY A 24 5.66 -1.05 23.06
C GLY A 24 6.76 -0.01 22.91
N GLN A 25 6.94 0.55 21.72
CA GLN A 25 8.02 1.50 21.42
C GLN A 25 7.51 2.95 21.34
N ASP A 26 6.62 3.23 20.42
CA ASP A 26 6.01 4.54 20.24
C ASP A 26 4.63 4.61 20.91
N PRO A 27 4.18 5.78 21.39
CA PRO A 27 2.88 5.95 22.04
C PRO A 27 1.74 5.99 21.01
N VAL A 28 1.66 5.00 20.13
CA VAL A 28 0.66 4.91 19.07
C VAL A 28 -0.55 4.09 19.52
N ILE A 29 -1.73 4.45 19.03
CA ILE A 29 -3.01 3.83 19.40
C ILE A 29 -3.42 2.86 18.28
N THR A 30 -3.20 1.55 18.46
CA THR A 30 -3.53 0.51 17.47
C THR A 30 -4.30 -0.66 18.07
N PRO A 31 -5.48 -0.45 18.68
CA PRO A 31 -6.15 -1.45 19.50
C PRO A 31 -6.53 -2.73 18.71
N ASN A 32 -6.86 -2.60 17.42
CA ASN A 32 -7.23 -3.75 16.60
C ASN A 32 -5.99 -4.59 16.21
N LEU A 33 -4.87 -3.94 15.87
CA LEU A 33 -3.61 -4.64 15.61
C LEU A 33 -3.06 -5.28 16.89
N ASP A 34 -3.19 -4.60 18.03
CA ASP A 34 -2.75 -5.11 19.33
C ASP A 34 -3.55 -6.36 19.73
N ALA A 35 -4.88 -6.34 19.53
CA ALA A 35 -5.73 -7.51 19.75
C ALA A 35 -5.37 -8.67 18.79
N PHE A 36 -5.17 -8.37 17.51
CA PHE A 36 -4.76 -9.37 16.52
C PHE A 36 -3.40 -9.99 16.84
N ALA A 37 -2.45 -9.20 17.34
CA ALA A 37 -1.14 -9.69 17.78
C ALA A 37 -1.22 -10.66 18.96
N GLN A 38 -2.22 -10.49 19.85
CA GLN A 38 -2.46 -11.41 20.99
C GLN A 38 -3.03 -12.77 20.54
N GLU A 39 -3.76 -12.80 19.44
CA GLU A 39 -4.38 -14.01 18.89
C GLU A 39 -3.49 -14.73 17.85
N GLY A 40 -2.47 -14.04 17.34
CA GLY A 40 -1.63 -14.50 16.26
C GLY A 40 -0.15 -14.64 16.62
N MET A 41 0.69 -14.59 15.60
CA MET A 41 2.14 -14.59 15.73
C MET A 41 2.71 -13.22 15.33
N THR A 42 3.51 -12.61 16.21
CA THR A 42 4.19 -11.35 15.95
C THR A 42 5.65 -11.59 15.61
N LEU A 43 6.08 -11.17 14.41
CA LEU A 43 7.47 -11.23 13.97
C LEU A 43 8.19 -9.92 14.35
N THR A 44 8.82 -9.90 15.52
CA THR A 44 9.41 -8.68 16.10
C THR A 44 10.71 -8.21 15.42
N TYR A 45 11.35 -9.06 14.61
CA TYR A 45 12.60 -8.78 13.91
C TYR A 45 12.46 -8.95 12.39
N ALA A 46 11.29 -8.67 11.83
CA ALA A 46 11.11 -8.68 10.38
C ALA A 46 11.79 -7.44 9.75
N VAL A 47 12.57 -7.66 8.70
CA VAL A 47 13.33 -6.61 8.03
C VAL A 47 13.10 -6.67 6.52
N SER A 48 12.83 -5.50 5.92
CA SER A 48 12.85 -5.34 4.47
C SER A 48 14.27 -5.04 3.99
N ASN A 49 14.75 -5.79 3.01
CA ASN A 49 16.09 -5.60 2.44
C ASN A 49 16.24 -4.29 1.66
N ARG A 50 15.13 -3.79 1.13
CA ARG A 50 15.05 -2.50 0.44
C ARG A 50 13.71 -1.83 0.80
N PRO A 51 13.65 -1.09 1.92
CA PRO A 51 12.40 -0.49 2.43
C PRO A 51 12.03 0.79 1.66
N VAL A 52 11.79 0.64 0.35
CA VAL A 52 11.34 1.66 -0.60
C VAL A 52 10.18 1.06 -1.38
N CYS A 53 9.16 1.84 -1.72
CA CYS A 53 7.86 1.36 -2.23
C CYS A 53 7.97 0.31 -3.35
N SER A 54 8.46 0.67 -4.54
CA SER A 54 8.49 -0.26 -5.69
C SER A 54 9.44 -1.45 -5.47
N PRO A 55 10.67 -1.28 -4.95
CA PRO A 55 11.56 -2.39 -4.64
C PRO A 55 10.96 -3.39 -3.65
N TYR A 56 10.35 -2.90 -2.56
CA TYR A 56 9.70 -3.77 -1.59
C TYR A 56 8.56 -4.58 -2.22
N ARG A 57 7.70 -3.91 -2.98
CA ARG A 57 6.55 -4.55 -3.66
C ARG A 57 6.99 -5.60 -4.66
N ALA A 58 8.02 -5.31 -5.44
CA ALA A 58 8.62 -6.27 -6.37
C ALA A 58 9.23 -7.48 -5.63
N MET A 59 9.95 -7.25 -4.52
CA MET A 59 10.46 -8.35 -3.68
C MET A 59 9.34 -9.20 -3.10
N LEU A 60 8.27 -8.57 -2.59
CA LEU A 60 7.12 -9.25 -2.02
C LEU A 60 6.46 -10.19 -3.03
N LEU A 61 6.28 -9.73 -4.26
CA LEU A 61 5.62 -10.52 -5.31
C LEU A 61 6.53 -11.58 -5.90
N THR A 62 7.80 -11.27 -6.17
CA THR A 62 8.71 -12.17 -6.89
C THR A 62 9.51 -13.10 -5.99
N GLY A 63 9.64 -12.78 -4.69
CA GLY A 63 10.56 -13.46 -3.79
C GLY A 63 12.04 -13.22 -4.10
N MET A 64 12.37 -12.27 -5.00
CA MET A 64 13.73 -11.99 -5.44
C MET A 64 14.22 -10.64 -4.92
N TYR A 65 15.51 -10.54 -4.62
CA TYR A 65 16.15 -9.27 -4.29
C TYR A 65 16.11 -8.27 -5.45
N PRO A 66 16.18 -6.94 -5.19
CA PRO A 66 16.03 -5.91 -6.21
C PRO A 66 16.99 -6.05 -7.40
N HIS A 67 18.22 -6.43 -7.15
CA HIS A 67 19.22 -6.64 -8.23
C HIS A 67 18.92 -7.88 -9.09
N ALA A 68 18.08 -8.81 -8.63
CA ALA A 68 17.67 -9.98 -9.39
C ALA A 68 16.35 -9.73 -10.14
N ASN A 69 15.39 -9.00 -9.52
CA ASN A 69 14.12 -8.66 -10.19
C ASN A 69 14.21 -7.37 -11.04
N GLY A 70 15.28 -6.56 -10.89
CA GLY A 70 15.53 -5.35 -11.67
C GLY A 70 14.85 -4.08 -11.16
N VAL A 71 14.05 -4.15 -10.08
CA VAL A 71 13.38 -2.98 -9.49
C VAL A 71 14.23 -2.42 -8.37
N LEU A 72 15.15 -1.52 -8.70
CA LEU A 72 16.18 -1.01 -7.79
C LEU A 72 15.73 0.23 -7.00
N THR A 73 14.80 0.99 -7.55
CA THR A 73 14.25 2.23 -6.99
C THR A 73 12.77 2.37 -7.35
N ASN A 74 12.13 3.48 -6.97
CA ASN A 74 10.73 3.71 -7.30
C ASN A 74 10.50 3.84 -8.80
N CYS A 75 9.38 3.27 -9.27
CA CYS A 75 8.89 3.41 -10.63
C CYS A 75 8.35 4.84 -10.83
N ASN A 76 8.89 5.57 -11.78
CA ASN A 76 8.43 6.89 -12.20
C ASN A 76 8.94 7.23 -13.60
N SER A 77 8.54 8.37 -14.16
CA SER A 77 8.92 8.76 -15.53
C SER A 77 10.44 8.84 -15.75
N ASN A 78 11.23 9.18 -14.73
CA ASN A 78 12.69 9.24 -14.84
C ASN A 78 13.35 7.86 -14.90
N THR A 79 12.68 6.84 -14.39
CA THR A 79 13.22 5.47 -14.29
C THR A 79 12.78 4.56 -15.43
N VAL A 80 11.86 4.99 -16.28
CA VAL A 80 11.38 4.24 -17.46
C VAL A 80 12.53 3.81 -18.36
N GLN A 81 13.47 4.70 -18.65
CA GLN A 81 14.63 4.45 -19.51
C GLN A 81 15.56 3.32 -18.99
N TYR A 82 15.51 3.03 -17.70
CA TYR A 82 16.31 1.97 -17.05
C TYR A 82 15.54 0.65 -16.89
N GLN A 83 14.32 0.57 -17.44
CA GLN A 83 13.42 -0.59 -17.28
C GLN A 83 13.19 -0.98 -15.81
N ASN A 84 13.17 0.01 -14.92
CA ASN A 84 12.99 -0.17 -13.48
C ASN A 84 11.50 -0.35 -13.15
N HIS A 85 10.97 -1.55 -13.44
CA HIS A 85 9.58 -1.93 -13.20
C HIS A 85 9.44 -3.47 -13.12
N LEU A 86 8.34 -3.93 -12.57
CA LEU A 86 7.99 -5.35 -12.60
C LEU A 86 7.63 -5.74 -14.05
N ARG A 87 8.31 -6.74 -14.61
CA ARG A 87 8.08 -7.19 -15.99
C ARG A 87 6.89 -8.14 -16.03
N ALA A 88 6.06 -8.06 -17.07
CA ALA A 88 4.95 -9.00 -17.27
C ALA A 88 5.39 -10.48 -17.35
N THR A 89 6.67 -10.73 -17.62
CA THR A 89 7.28 -12.07 -17.67
C THR A 89 7.86 -12.54 -16.34
N ASP A 90 7.92 -11.68 -15.32
CA ASP A 90 8.40 -12.07 -14.00
C ASP A 90 7.39 -12.99 -13.33
N ARG A 91 7.87 -14.07 -12.74
CA ARG A 91 7.00 -14.99 -12.02
C ARG A 91 6.74 -14.46 -10.62
N CYS A 92 5.49 -14.21 -10.31
CA CYS A 92 5.03 -13.66 -9.04
C CYS A 92 4.33 -14.72 -8.17
N LEU A 93 4.24 -14.46 -6.88
CA LEU A 93 3.42 -15.23 -5.94
C LEU A 93 1.97 -15.34 -6.43
N THR A 94 1.44 -14.27 -7.00
CA THR A 94 0.08 -14.22 -7.55
C THR A 94 -0.10 -15.15 -8.76
N ASP A 95 0.91 -15.32 -9.62
CA ASP A 95 0.84 -16.32 -10.69
C ASP A 95 0.74 -17.74 -10.13
N VAL A 96 1.52 -18.04 -9.08
CA VAL A 96 1.48 -19.36 -8.40
C VAL A 96 0.13 -19.61 -7.73
N LEU A 97 -0.45 -18.60 -7.09
CA LEU A 97 -1.77 -18.69 -6.48
C LEU A 97 -2.87 -18.89 -7.51
N HIS A 98 -2.78 -18.19 -8.66
CA HIS A 98 -3.70 -18.36 -9.77
C HIS A 98 -3.66 -19.80 -10.32
N GLU A 99 -2.48 -20.31 -10.63
CA GLU A 99 -2.28 -21.70 -11.08
C GLU A 99 -2.74 -22.73 -10.04
N SER A 100 -2.64 -22.36 -8.76
CA SER A 100 -3.14 -23.17 -7.66
C SER A 100 -4.66 -23.11 -7.47
N GLY A 101 -5.38 -22.34 -8.28
CA GLY A 101 -6.83 -22.26 -8.27
C GLY A 101 -7.42 -21.30 -7.25
N TYR A 102 -6.66 -20.35 -6.72
CA TYR A 102 -7.22 -19.26 -5.91
C TYR A 102 -7.93 -18.22 -6.79
N SER A 103 -9.04 -17.66 -6.28
CA SER A 103 -9.57 -16.38 -6.76
C SER A 103 -8.80 -15.27 -6.10
N GLN A 104 -8.27 -14.32 -6.87
CA GLN A 104 -7.36 -13.31 -6.35
C GLN A 104 -7.90 -11.91 -6.46
N GLY A 105 -7.66 -11.09 -5.43
CA GLY A 105 -7.96 -9.66 -5.43
C GLY A 105 -6.75 -8.82 -5.03
N TYR A 106 -6.65 -7.62 -5.62
CA TYR A 106 -5.71 -6.59 -5.23
C TYR A 106 -6.43 -5.24 -5.12
N ILE A 107 -6.23 -4.55 -3.99
CA ILE A 107 -6.86 -3.27 -3.68
C ILE A 107 -5.79 -2.28 -3.23
N GLY A 108 -5.84 -1.04 -3.74
CA GLY A 108 -4.97 0.05 -3.32
C GLY A 108 -3.73 0.23 -4.21
N LYS A 109 -2.64 0.74 -3.63
CA LYS A 109 -1.44 1.17 -4.34
C LYS A 109 -0.65 0.00 -4.95
N TRP A 110 -0.41 0.07 -6.27
CA TRP A 110 0.42 -0.92 -7.00
C TRP A 110 1.88 -0.50 -7.11
N HIS A 111 2.16 0.61 -7.72
CA HIS A 111 3.47 1.26 -7.89
C HIS A 111 4.58 0.35 -8.47
N LEU A 112 4.25 -0.50 -9.42
CA LEU A 112 5.18 -1.42 -10.08
C LEU A 112 5.25 -1.26 -11.59
N ASP A 113 4.43 -0.38 -12.15
CA ASP A 113 4.46 -0.01 -13.56
C ASP A 113 5.06 1.37 -13.77
N PRO A 114 5.82 1.56 -14.85
CA PRO A 114 6.33 2.87 -15.21
C PRO A 114 5.23 3.70 -15.85
N PRO A 115 5.12 4.99 -15.54
CA PRO A 115 4.27 5.91 -16.29
C PRO A 115 4.88 6.14 -17.68
N SER A 116 4.51 5.31 -18.66
CA SER A 116 4.86 5.50 -20.07
C SER A 116 3.83 6.40 -20.73
N GLU A 117 4.17 7.01 -21.90
CA GLU A 117 3.28 7.90 -22.66
C GLU A 117 1.89 7.29 -22.93
N GLN A 118 1.80 5.97 -22.99
CA GLN A 118 0.56 5.24 -23.24
C GLN A 118 -0.25 4.94 -21.98
N HIS A 119 0.40 4.90 -20.82
CA HIS A 119 -0.20 4.40 -19.58
C HIS A 119 -0.07 5.37 -18.40
N HIS A 120 0.56 6.51 -18.59
CA HIS A 120 0.60 7.50 -17.51
C HIS A 120 -0.76 8.16 -17.36
N PHE A 121 -1.19 8.27 -16.12
CA PHE A 121 -2.32 9.10 -15.79
C PHE A 121 -1.82 10.49 -15.41
N THR A 122 -2.24 11.46 -16.18
CA THR A 122 -1.80 12.83 -15.94
C THR A 122 -2.82 13.57 -15.09
N GLU A 123 -2.47 13.78 -13.87
CA GLU A 123 -2.77 15.07 -13.27
C GLU A 123 -1.59 16.02 -13.46
N GLY A 124 -0.79 15.76 -14.47
CA GLY A 124 0.46 16.44 -14.76
C GLY A 124 1.64 15.91 -13.92
N PRO A 125 2.86 16.19 -14.33
CA PRO A 125 4.02 15.96 -13.49
C PRO A 125 3.90 16.84 -12.25
N ARG A 126 4.47 16.38 -11.11
CA ARG A 126 4.68 17.22 -9.93
C ARG A 126 5.53 18.45 -10.31
N GLU A 127 5.71 19.41 -9.39
CA GLU A 127 6.55 20.60 -9.64
C GLU A 127 7.96 20.25 -10.12
N ASP A 128 8.46 19.07 -9.75
CA ASP A 128 9.74 18.51 -10.20
C ASP A 128 9.70 17.92 -11.62
N GLY A 129 8.54 17.92 -12.28
CA GLY A 129 8.36 17.36 -13.61
C GLY A 129 8.28 15.84 -13.68
N ILE A 130 8.24 15.14 -12.54
CA ILE A 130 8.21 13.68 -12.47
C ILE A 130 6.76 13.18 -12.45
N VAL A 131 6.42 12.27 -13.35
CA VAL A 131 5.14 11.54 -13.35
C VAL A 131 5.32 10.26 -12.57
N TRP A 132 4.42 10.01 -11.61
CA TRP A 132 4.49 8.88 -10.70
C TRP A 132 3.37 7.86 -10.92
N ASP A 133 2.19 8.32 -11.31
CA ASP A 133 1.03 7.45 -11.42
C ASP A 133 0.92 6.79 -12.79
N SER A 134 0.42 5.57 -12.81
CA SER A 134 0.27 4.79 -14.04
C SER A 134 -0.91 3.84 -13.96
N PHE A 135 -1.56 3.63 -15.11
CA PHE A 135 -2.54 2.57 -15.31
C PHE A 135 -1.85 1.23 -15.55
N THR A 136 -2.23 0.21 -14.80
CA THR A 136 -1.72 -1.16 -14.98
C THR A 136 -2.61 -1.95 -15.93
N THR A 137 -2.08 -2.32 -17.08
CA THR A 137 -2.82 -3.11 -18.08
C THR A 137 -3.10 -4.53 -17.58
N PRO A 138 -4.19 -5.19 -18.05
CA PRO A 138 -4.57 -6.53 -17.55
C PRO A 138 -3.48 -7.58 -17.66
N ASP A 139 -2.66 -7.54 -18.72
CA ASP A 139 -1.55 -8.48 -18.95
C ASP A 139 -0.38 -8.32 -17.96
N ARG A 140 -0.38 -7.24 -17.16
CA ARG A 140 0.64 -6.95 -16.15
C ARG A 140 0.16 -7.16 -14.71
N ARG A 141 -1.05 -7.72 -14.52
CA ARG A 141 -1.66 -7.95 -13.20
C ARG A 141 -1.34 -9.33 -12.60
N HIS A 142 -0.48 -10.12 -13.23
CA HIS A 142 0.07 -11.38 -12.70
C HIS A 142 -0.99 -12.31 -12.09
N GLY A 143 -2.03 -12.66 -12.88
CA GLY A 143 -3.06 -13.61 -12.45
C GLY A 143 -4.08 -13.08 -11.45
N ILE A 144 -4.10 -11.78 -11.16
CA ILE A 144 -5.08 -11.15 -10.27
C ILE A 144 -6.39 -10.95 -11.02
N ASP A 145 -7.48 -11.55 -10.51
CA ASP A 145 -8.81 -11.55 -11.12
C ASP A 145 -9.61 -10.28 -10.78
N PHE A 146 -9.64 -9.91 -9.51
CA PHE A 146 -10.29 -8.69 -9.01
C PHE A 146 -9.25 -7.60 -8.80
N TRP A 147 -9.39 -6.53 -9.54
CA TRP A 147 -8.46 -5.40 -9.54
C TRP A 147 -9.16 -4.12 -9.14
N TYR A 148 -8.66 -3.44 -8.12
CA TYR A 148 -9.15 -2.15 -7.67
C TYR A 148 -7.97 -1.29 -7.19
N SER A 149 -7.23 -0.72 -8.13
CA SER A 149 -5.89 -0.22 -7.84
C SER A 149 -5.54 1.02 -8.67
N TYR A 150 -4.49 1.69 -8.25
CA TYR A 150 -3.81 2.79 -8.93
C TYR A 150 -2.30 2.57 -8.89
N GLY A 151 -1.53 3.32 -9.66
CA GLY A 151 -0.07 3.22 -9.65
C GLY A 151 0.53 3.81 -8.38
N CYS A 152 0.80 5.11 -8.40
CA CYS A 152 1.31 5.87 -7.26
C CYS A 152 0.69 7.27 -7.22
N CYS A 153 -0.32 7.42 -6.38
CA CYS A 153 -1.03 8.67 -6.18
C CYS A 153 -1.08 9.00 -4.69
N ASP A 154 -0.49 10.14 -4.30
CA ASP A 154 -0.43 10.57 -2.91
C ASP A 154 -1.66 11.43 -2.56
N ARG A 155 -2.85 10.84 -2.72
CA ARG A 155 -4.13 11.43 -2.36
C ARG A 155 -4.85 10.52 -1.41
N HIS A 156 -4.83 10.84 -0.13
CA HIS A 156 -5.52 10.04 0.88
C HIS A 156 -7.00 10.43 1.01
N PHE A 157 -7.32 11.70 0.78
CA PHE A 157 -8.69 12.13 0.48
C PHE A 157 -8.86 12.27 -1.03
N ASN A 158 -10.04 11.89 -1.52
CA ASN A 158 -10.37 11.90 -2.95
C ASN A 158 -9.38 11.12 -3.83
N PRO A 159 -9.10 9.85 -3.47
CA PRO A 159 -8.28 8.96 -4.29
C PRO A 159 -8.98 8.60 -5.59
N HIS A 160 -8.23 7.96 -6.49
CA HIS A 160 -8.82 7.35 -7.66
C HIS A 160 -8.36 5.91 -7.85
N TYR A 161 -9.12 5.15 -8.62
CA TYR A 161 -8.85 3.75 -8.90
C TYR A 161 -9.23 3.38 -10.33
N TRP A 162 -8.60 2.33 -10.84
CA TRP A 162 -9.07 1.62 -12.02
C TRP A 162 -9.58 0.26 -11.59
N PRO A 163 -10.90 0.02 -11.61
CA PRO A 163 -11.48 -1.28 -11.28
C PRO A 163 -11.22 -2.33 -12.35
N THR A 164 -11.55 -3.59 -12.04
CA THR A 164 -11.51 -4.70 -13.00
C THR A 164 -12.28 -4.33 -14.27
N GLY A 165 -11.65 -4.56 -15.42
CA GLY A 165 -12.24 -4.29 -16.73
C GLY A 165 -12.15 -2.84 -17.20
N ALA A 166 -11.76 -1.89 -16.34
CA ALA A 166 -11.62 -0.49 -16.75
C ALA A 166 -10.46 -0.31 -17.75
N THR A 167 -10.66 0.57 -18.70
CA THR A 167 -9.61 1.13 -19.54
C THR A 167 -8.97 2.35 -18.85
N ILE A 168 -7.88 2.87 -19.39
CA ILE A 168 -7.19 4.03 -18.81
C ILE A 168 -8.11 5.27 -18.67
N GLY A 169 -9.06 5.44 -19.57
CA GLY A 169 -10.01 6.56 -19.54
C GLY A 169 -11.20 6.37 -18.56
N GLU A 170 -11.34 5.18 -18.00
CA GLU A 170 -12.46 4.83 -17.10
C GLU A 170 -12.01 4.81 -15.63
N ARG A 171 -11.25 5.82 -15.26
CA ARG A 171 -10.85 6.05 -13.89
C ARG A 171 -12.05 6.39 -13.00
N LEU A 172 -12.10 5.77 -11.83
CA LEU A 172 -13.10 6.06 -10.80
C LEU A 172 -12.50 6.99 -9.76
N ASP A 173 -13.00 8.23 -9.68
CA ASP A 173 -12.66 9.18 -8.63
C ASP A 173 -13.61 8.99 -7.43
N VAL A 174 -13.05 8.90 -6.23
CA VAL A 174 -13.80 8.64 -4.98
C VAL A 174 -13.65 9.84 -4.06
N GLN A 175 -14.77 10.29 -3.44
CA GLN A 175 -14.76 11.41 -2.49
C GLN A 175 -14.85 10.89 -1.05
N GLU A 176 -13.86 10.14 -0.65
CA GLU A 176 -13.76 9.53 0.68
C GLU A 176 -12.30 9.35 1.08
N TRP A 177 -12.02 9.10 2.35
CA TRP A 177 -10.70 8.72 2.81
C TRP A 177 -10.33 7.31 2.30
N SER A 178 -9.14 7.19 1.68
CA SER A 178 -8.73 6.00 0.93
C SER A 178 -8.79 4.71 1.75
N VAL A 179 -8.29 4.73 3.00
CA VAL A 179 -8.26 3.52 3.85
C VAL A 179 -9.68 3.01 4.13
N LYS A 180 -10.61 3.93 4.46
CA LYS A 180 -12.01 3.53 4.67
C LYS A 180 -12.62 2.95 3.41
N HIS A 181 -12.45 3.63 2.29
CA HIS A 181 -13.00 3.18 1.00
C HIS A 181 -12.43 1.84 0.57
N GLU A 182 -11.11 1.67 0.62
CA GLU A 182 -10.42 0.41 0.27
C GLU A 182 -10.84 -0.73 1.20
N THR A 183 -11.05 -0.43 2.48
CA THR A 183 -11.57 -1.40 3.45
C THR A 183 -13.00 -1.83 3.12
N ASP A 184 -13.87 -0.91 2.74
CA ASP A 184 -15.25 -1.23 2.34
C ASP A 184 -15.28 -2.10 1.08
N VAL A 185 -14.44 -1.79 0.09
CA VAL A 185 -14.25 -2.62 -1.13
C VAL A 185 -13.72 -4.02 -0.75
N ALA A 186 -12.77 -4.10 0.17
CA ALA A 186 -12.23 -5.38 0.65
C ALA A 186 -13.28 -6.21 1.38
N LEU A 187 -14.09 -5.59 2.23
CA LEU A 187 -15.20 -6.26 2.92
C LEU A 187 -16.26 -6.77 1.95
N ASP A 188 -16.56 -6.02 0.88
CA ASP A 188 -17.49 -6.47 -0.15
C ASP A 188 -16.93 -7.66 -0.95
N TYR A 189 -15.64 -7.62 -1.29
CA TYR A 189 -14.94 -8.76 -1.90
C TYR A 189 -14.94 -10.01 -0.99
N ILE A 190 -14.65 -9.85 0.30
CA ILE A 190 -14.63 -10.97 1.27
C ILE A 190 -16.02 -11.56 1.43
N ARG A 191 -17.05 -10.72 1.61
CA ARG A 191 -18.45 -11.14 1.75
C ARG A 191 -18.99 -11.80 0.50
N ASN A 192 -18.54 -11.35 -0.66
CA ASN A 192 -18.84 -11.91 -1.98
C ASN A 192 -20.33 -12.27 -2.18
N ARG A 193 -21.20 -11.33 -1.86
CA ARG A 193 -22.64 -11.55 -1.95
C ARG A 193 -23.02 -11.93 -3.38
N GLU A 194 -23.77 -13.03 -3.54
CA GLU A 194 -24.23 -13.55 -4.83
C GLU A 194 -23.08 -13.93 -5.81
N GLY A 195 -21.87 -14.17 -5.30
CA GLY A 195 -20.71 -14.51 -6.14
C GLY A 195 -20.24 -13.36 -7.05
N ARG A 196 -20.55 -12.11 -6.67
CA ARG A 196 -20.33 -10.94 -7.54
C ARG A 196 -18.87 -10.67 -7.89
N HIS A 197 -17.95 -10.93 -6.97
CA HIS A 197 -16.55 -10.54 -7.11
C HIS A 197 -15.61 -11.70 -7.41
N ARG A 198 -15.99 -12.91 -7.04
CA ARG A 198 -15.17 -14.11 -7.21
C ARG A 198 -16.02 -15.38 -7.19
N ASP A 199 -15.44 -16.46 -7.70
CA ASP A 199 -16.04 -17.80 -7.61
C ASP A 199 -16.21 -18.19 -6.12
N PRO A 200 -17.45 -18.43 -5.64
CA PRO A 200 -17.69 -18.77 -4.24
C PRO A 200 -17.13 -20.14 -3.82
N ASP A 201 -16.90 -21.03 -4.78
CA ASP A 201 -16.41 -22.40 -4.55
C ASP A 201 -14.89 -22.49 -4.46
N ARG A 202 -14.19 -21.35 -4.70
CA ARG A 202 -12.73 -21.25 -4.65
C ARG A 202 -12.28 -20.52 -3.41
N SER A 203 -11.19 -20.97 -2.80
CA SER A 203 -10.47 -20.17 -1.81
C SER A 203 -9.96 -18.90 -2.44
N PHE A 204 -9.90 -17.81 -1.68
CA PHE A 204 -9.41 -16.53 -2.16
C PHE A 204 -8.06 -16.14 -1.58
N ALA A 205 -7.32 -15.32 -2.32
CA ALA A 205 -6.17 -14.57 -1.85
C ALA A 205 -6.43 -13.08 -2.13
N LEU A 206 -6.49 -12.27 -1.08
CA LEU A 206 -6.72 -10.83 -1.18
C LEU A 206 -5.52 -10.07 -0.66
N MET A 207 -4.98 -9.18 -1.47
CA MET A 207 -3.96 -8.21 -1.08
C MET A 207 -4.58 -6.82 -0.97
N ILE A 208 -4.38 -6.16 0.18
CA ILE A 208 -4.79 -4.78 0.44
C ILE A 208 -3.55 -3.97 0.73
N SER A 209 -3.31 -2.98 -0.09
CA SER A 209 -2.14 -2.12 -0.07
C SER A 209 -2.53 -0.67 0.19
N HIS A 210 -2.72 -0.32 1.46
CA HIS A 210 -3.03 1.05 1.84
C HIS A 210 -1.85 1.99 1.60
N ASN A 211 -2.12 3.22 1.11
CA ASN A 211 -1.08 4.23 0.98
C ASN A 211 -0.76 4.89 2.35
N PRO A 212 -1.72 5.32 3.19
CA PRO A 212 -1.40 5.77 4.54
C PRO A 212 -0.69 4.65 5.37
N PRO A 213 0.23 5.02 6.25
CA PRO A 213 0.62 6.37 6.70
C PRO A 213 1.67 7.10 5.86
N HIS A 214 1.87 6.72 4.59
CA HIS A 214 2.73 7.48 3.65
C HIS A 214 2.30 8.95 3.58
N MET A 215 3.25 9.84 3.26
CA MET A 215 2.91 11.24 3.01
C MET A 215 1.84 11.38 1.89
N PRO A 216 1.05 12.46 1.85
CA PRO A 216 1.07 13.66 2.70
C PRO A 216 0.37 13.44 4.05
N PHE A 217 1.10 13.69 5.13
CA PHE A 217 0.67 13.36 6.50
C PHE A 217 -0.49 14.21 7.02
N GLU A 218 -0.77 15.36 6.42
CA GLU A 218 -1.93 16.20 6.76
C GLU A 218 -3.25 15.62 6.25
N GLN A 219 -3.21 14.67 5.31
CA GLN A 219 -4.41 14.03 4.77
C GLN A 219 -4.84 12.83 5.63
N VAL A 220 -5.22 13.12 6.86
CA VAL A 220 -5.76 12.14 7.80
C VAL A 220 -7.05 12.67 8.43
N PRO A 221 -8.09 11.83 8.64
CA PRO A 221 -9.33 12.28 9.28
C PRO A 221 -9.07 12.86 10.67
N ARG A 222 -9.70 14.00 10.95
CA ARG A 222 -9.53 14.77 12.18
C ARG A 222 -9.80 13.94 13.43
N GLU A 223 -10.75 13.03 13.38
CA GLU A 223 -11.11 12.12 14.48
C GLU A 223 -9.93 11.27 14.98
N TYR A 224 -8.99 10.91 14.10
CA TYR A 224 -7.79 10.16 14.49
C TYR A 224 -6.72 11.08 15.08
N VAL A 225 -6.59 12.30 14.58
CA VAL A 225 -5.69 13.32 15.14
C VAL A 225 -6.12 13.71 16.56
N GLU A 226 -7.42 13.86 16.79
CA GLU A 226 -8.01 14.22 18.08
C GLU A 226 -7.76 13.16 19.17
N LYS A 227 -7.50 11.90 18.81
CA LYS A 227 -7.12 10.84 19.77
C LYS A 227 -5.80 11.12 20.50
N TYR A 228 -4.95 11.97 19.93
CA TYR A 228 -3.67 12.36 20.53
C TYR A 228 -3.75 13.69 21.32
N GLY A 229 -4.94 14.29 21.41
CA GLY A 229 -5.19 15.49 22.20
C GLY A 229 -4.25 16.64 21.86
N ASP A 230 -3.68 17.27 22.88
CA ASP A 230 -2.73 18.38 22.75
C ASP A 230 -1.26 17.93 22.63
N ALA A 231 -0.99 16.62 22.56
CA ALA A 231 0.37 16.12 22.45
C ALA A 231 1.08 16.69 21.21
N THR A 232 2.31 17.11 21.37
CA THR A 232 3.17 17.61 20.28
C THR A 232 3.88 16.46 19.56
N SER A 233 4.46 16.73 18.40
CA SER A 233 5.27 15.73 17.70
C SER A 233 6.50 15.32 18.52
N GLU A 234 7.09 16.26 19.28
CA GLU A 234 8.24 15.99 20.15
C GLU A 234 7.88 15.06 21.30
N GLU A 235 6.68 15.21 21.87
CA GLU A 235 6.20 14.31 22.93
C GLU A 235 5.86 12.92 22.42
N LEU A 236 5.44 12.79 21.16
CA LEU A 236 5.06 11.53 20.53
C LEU A 236 6.24 10.78 19.92
N LEU A 237 7.22 11.48 19.34
CA LEU A 237 8.41 10.88 18.72
C LEU A 237 9.51 10.67 19.78
N THR A 238 9.31 9.71 20.65
CA THR A 238 10.08 9.49 21.90
C THR A 238 11.47 8.88 21.68
N ARG A 239 11.88 8.62 20.47
CA ARG A 239 13.16 7.96 20.20
C ARG A 239 14.35 8.92 20.37
N PRO A 240 15.45 8.48 21.01
CA PRO A 240 16.57 9.37 21.36
C PRO A 240 17.36 9.88 20.15
N ASN A 241 17.16 9.29 18.97
CA ASN A 241 17.84 9.67 17.73
C ASN A 241 16.96 10.51 16.79
N VAL A 242 15.81 11.03 17.24
CA VAL A 242 15.03 12.01 16.48
C VAL A 242 15.76 13.34 16.56
N ASP A 243 16.07 13.88 15.39
CA ASP A 243 16.66 15.20 15.24
C ASP A 243 15.66 16.12 14.54
N PHE A 244 14.96 16.92 15.34
CA PHE A 244 13.91 17.83 14.84
C PHE A 244 14.48 19.03 14.08
N ASP A 245 15.74 19.36 14.27
CA ASP A 245 16.44 20.46 13.58
C ASP A 245 17.24 19.95 12.36
N GLY A 246 17.28 18.64 12.16
CA GLY A 246 18.07 18.00 11.12
C GLY A 246 17.63 18.36 9.70
N GLU A 247 18.61 18.55 8.80
CA GLU A 247 18.38 18.89 7.39
C GLU A 247 17.57 17.79 6.64
N HIS A 248 17.62 16.56 7.13
CA HIS A 248 17.01 15.40 6.49
C HIS A 248 15.81 14.89 7.30
N GLY A 249 14.69 15.58 7.18
CA GLY A 249 13.42 15.13 7.72
C GLY A 249 13.07 15.67 9.12
N GLY A 250 13.94 16.44 9.77
CA GLY A 250 13.67 17.01 11.09
C GLY A 250 12.42 17.90 11.10
N LYS A 251 12.30 18.80 10.12
CA LYS A 251 11.11 19.62 9.94
C LYS A 251 9.85 18.79 9.69
N VAL A 252 9.94 17.72 8.90
CA VAL A 252 8.81 16.81 8.64
C VAL A 252 8.40 16.10 9.92
N ALA A 253 9.35 15.63 10.72
CA ALA A 253 9.08 15.00 12.01
C ALA A 253 8.38 15.98 12.97
N HIS A 254 8.88 17.21 13.08
CA HIS A 254 8.30 18.27 13.90
C HIS A 254 6.87 18.62 13.46
N ASP A 255 6.67 18.91 12.18
CA ASP A 255 5.40 19.41 11.66
C ASP A 255 4.33 18.30 11.55
N HIS A 256 4.71 17.04 11.33
CA HIS A 256 3.78 15.97 10.94
C HIS A 256 3.84 14.70 11.79
N GLY A 257 4.69 14.60 12.81
CA GLY A 257 4.82 13.37 13.61
C GLY A 257 3.50 12.88 14.21
N LYS A 258 2.68 13.81 14.72
CA LYS A 258 1.34 13.51 15.23
C LYS A 258 0.40 12.99 14.14
N ASN A 259 0.43 13.59 12.97
CA ASN A 259 -0.41 13.17 11.85
C ASN A 259 -0.03 11.78 11.34
N TYR A 260 1.28 11.45 11.35
CA TYR A 260 1.74 10.10 11.03
C TYR A 260 1.13 9.05 11.97
N PHE A 261 1.16 9.28 13.29
CA PHE A 261 0.53 8.36 14.24
C PHE A 261 -0.98 8.31 14.08
N ALA A 262 -1.63 9.43 13.80
CA ALA A 262 -3.05 9.47 13.52
C ALA A 262 -3.41 8.64 12.27
N ALA A 263 -2.59 8.69 11.22
CA ALA A 263 -2.78 7.89 10.02
C ALA A 263 -2.56 6.38 10.24
N VAL A 264 -1.69 6.01 11.19
CA VAL A 264 -1.52 4.60 11.62
C VAL A 264 -2.72 4.14 12.46
N THR A 265 -3.32 5.03 13.25
CA THR A 265 -4.47 4.73 14.12
C THR A 265 -5.77 4.49 13.32
N GLY A 266 -5.93 5.17 12.19
CA GLY A 266 -7.12 5.07 11.33
C GLY A 266 -7.11 3.89 10.44
#